data_7629b4081482ff70e73b44da34f8fb71
#
_entry.id   7629b4081482ff70e73b44da34f8fb71
#
_cell.length_a   1.000
_cell.length_b   1.000
_cell.length_c   1.000
_cell.angle_alpha   90.00
_cell.angle_beta   90.00
_cell.angle_gamma   90.00
#
_symmetry.space_group_name_H-M   'P 1'
#
loop_
_entity.id
_entity.type
_entity.pdbx_description
1 polymer ?
#
loop_
_entity_poly.entity_id
_entity_poly.type
_entity_poly.pdbx_seq_one_letter_code
_entity_poly.pdbx_strand_id
1 'polypeptide(L)'
;RYNTMVAQSLLSLTQDFSDIITPGLKANVKFAWDAQNATLLERAMSPVTYYATGRDENGELMLTAANPNGSNYMRLATSDSSGTTAINFEGSLIYERLFAEDHRVSGMFLYSVRSKSKNRPVNYIDAYPTKNMGIAGRFTYAFRDKYFAEFNFGYNGSENFAPGKRYGFFPSYAVGYMISNEKFWEPLRDKVNILKIRASYGKIGNDEIGGSRRFAYNTTMNTNAGGFTFGDLGQTNLPGYSTGEYGNPDVAWEEATKADVGIELGLFNKIKIQADYFYEKREGIFIQREST
;
A
#
# COMPACT_ATOMS: atom_id res chain seq x y z
N ARG A 1 -28.51 10.24 -4.09
CA ARG A 1 -27.53 11.20 -3.54
C ARG A 1 -26.31 10.43 -3.09
N TYR A 2 -25.15 10.81 -3.61
CA TYR A 2 -23.84 10.31 -3.19
C TYR A 2 -23.16 11.40 -2.35
N ASN A 3 -22.62 11.03 -1.20
CA ASN A 3 -21.90 11.94 -0.33
C ASN A 3 -20.63 11.23 0.17
N THR A 4 -19.49 11.92 0.09
CA THR A 4 -18.23 11.44 0.65
C THR A 4 -17.74 12.45 1.69
N MET A 5 -17.39 11.94 2.85
CA MET A 5 -16.78 12.69 3.93
C MET A 5 -15.39 12.13 4.20
N VAL A 6 -14.40 13.00 4.23
CA VAL A 6 -13.02 12.67 4.57
C VAL A 6 -12.60 13.51 5.77
N ALA A 7 -12.10 12.85 6.80
CA ALA A 7 -11.50 13.49 7.95
C ALA A 7 -10.07 12.99 8.10
N GLN A 8 -9.12 13.90 8.21
CA GLN A 8 -7.70 13.61 8.35
C GLN A 8 -7.15 14.40 9.53
N SER A 9 -6.35 13.75 10.34
CA SER A 9 -5.74 14.33 11.52
C SER A 9 -4.28 13.90 11.61
N LEU A 10 -3.38 14.83 11.77
CA LEU A 10 -1.95 14.58 11.97
C LEU A 10 -1.46 15.35 13.19
N LEU A 11 -0.93 14.62 14.15
CA LEU A 11 -0.17 15.17 15.27
C LEU A 11 1.30 14.85 15.05
N SER A 12 2.16 15.86 15.08
CA SER A 12 3.61 15.70 14.97
C SER A 12 4.29 16.41 16.12
N LEU A 13 5.17 15.72 16.80
CA LEU A 13 6.03 16.24 17.85
C LEU A 13 7.47 16.02 17.46
N THR A 14 8.24 17.10 17.40
CA THR A 14 9.68 17.03 17.17
C THR A 14 10.39 17.61 18.38
N GLN A 15 11.30 16.81 18.94
CA GLN A 15 12.17 17.24 20.03
C GLN A 15 13.62 17.26 19.55
N ASP A 16 14.25 18.42 19.69
CA ASP A 16 15.68 18.56 19.48
C ASP A 16 16.42 18.27 20.81
N PHE A 17 17.33 17.33 20.75
CA PHE A 17 18.16 16.92 21.88
C PHE A 17 19.61 17.41 21.75
N SER A 18 19.88 18.33 20.83
CA SER A 18 21.23 18.82 20.56
C SER A 18 21.91 19.41 21.79
N ASP A 19 21.18 20.10 22.62
CA ASP A 19 21.70 20.74 23.85
C ASP A 19 21.59 19.86 25.10
N ILE A 20 20.78 18.77 25.03
CA ILE A 20 20.49 17.91 26.20
C ILE A 20 21.35 16.66 26.21
N ILE A 21 21.51 16.00 25.04
CA ILE A 21 22.18 14.70 24.93
C ILE A 21 23.44 14.83 24.07
N THR A 22 23.30 15.18 22.80
CA THR A 22 24.42 15.32 21.86
C THR A 22 24.02 16.20 20.67
N PRO A 23 24.91 17.07 20.18
CA PRO A 23 24.63 17.92 19.02
C PRO A 23 24.20 17.10 17.81
N GLY A 24 23.11 17.55 17.18
CA GLY A 24 22.57 16.95 15.96
C GLY A 24 21.58 15.79 16.17
N LEU A 25 21.21 15.47 17.41
CA LEU A 25 20.21 14.44 17.72
C LEU A 25 18.81 15.04 17.79
N LYS A 26 17.87 14.46 17.03
CA LYS A 26 16.47 14.82 17.03
C LYS A 26 15.59 13.57 17.10
N ALA A 27 14.49 13.68 17.83
CA ALA A 27 13.44 12.68 17.81
C ALA A 27 12.16 13.28 17.21
N ASN A 28 11.46 12.48 16.43
CA ASN A 28 10.18 12.87 15.86
C ASN A 28 9.17 11.75 16.09
N VAL A 29 7.98 12.11 16.57
CA VAL A 29 6.84 11.21 16.75
C VAL A 29 5.68 11.78 15.98
N LYS A 30 5.05 10.93 15.15
CA LYS A 30 3.87 11.29 14.38
C LYS A 30 2.76 10.32 14.65
N PHE A 31 1.57 10.83 14.81
CA PHE A 31 0.33 10.07 14.88
C PHE A 31 -0.64 10.63 13.86
N ALA A 32 -1.12 9.79 12.95
CA ALA A 32 -2.12 10.18 11.98
C ALA A 32 -3.35 9.27 12.09
N TRP A 33 -4.50 9.90 11.97
CA TRP A 33 -5.79 9.24 11.90
C TRP A 33 -6.54 9.77 10.70
N ASP A 34 -6.95 8.84 9.83
CA ASP A 34 -7.69 9.13 8.61
C ASP A 34 -9.00 8.35 8.62
N ALA A 35 -10.09 9.01 8.31
CA ALA A 35 -11.38 8.38 8.11
C ALA A 35 -12.02 8.87 6.82
N GLN A 36 -12.46 7.93 6.01
CA GLN A 36 -13.24 8.20 4.81
C GLN A 36 -14.55 7.43 4.89
N ASN A 37 -15.66 8.13 4.74
CA ASN A 37 -16.98 7.55 4.68
C ASN A 37 -17.69 8.02 3.41
N ALA A 38 -18.32 7.08 2.72
CA ALA A 38 -19.16 7.35 1.57
C ALA A 38 -20.56 6.79 1.84
N THR A 39 -21.57 7.55 1.50
CA THR A 39 -22.98 7.14 1.62
C THR A 39 -23.69 7.35 0.30
N LEU A 40 -24.39 6.32 -0.14
CA LEU A 40 -25.28 6.37 -1.30
C LEU A 40 -26.74 6.28 -0.80
N LEU A 41 -27.52 7.27 -1.16
CA LEU A 41 -28.95 7.30 -0.95
C LEU A 41 -29.65 7.43 -2.30
N GLU A 42 -30.32 6.39 -2.73
CA GLU A 42 -31.10 6.37 -3.95
C GLU A 42 -32.58 6.26 -3.62
N ARG A 43 -33.36 7.13 -4.25
CA ARG A 43 -34.82 7.09 -4.18
C ARG A 43 -35.33 6.82 -5.57
N ALA A 44 -36.24 5.85 -5.66
CA ALA A 44 -36.88 5.50 -6.92
C ALA A 44 -38.39 5.46 -6.72
N MET A 45 -39.08 5.75 -7.82
CA MET A 45 -40.54 5.60 -7.89
C MET A 45 -40.83 4.47 -8.91
N SER A 46 -41.67 3.56 -8.51
CA SER A 46 -42.20 2.51 -9.37
C SER A 46 -43.71 2.71 -9.46
N PRO A 47 -44.17 3.53 -10.43
CA PRO A 47 -45.59 3.87 -10.53
C PRO A 47 -46.45 2.61 -10.79
N VAL A 48 -47.66 2.61 -10.31
CA VAL A 48 -48.63 1.56 -10.68
C VAL A 48 -48.90 1.68 -12.17
N THR A 49 -48.65 0.61 -12.89
CA THR A 49 -48.93 0.50 -14.32
C THR A 49 -50.17 -0.41 -14.52
N TYR A 50 -50.94 -0.12 -15.55
CA TYR A 50 -52.19 -0.84 -15.86
C TYR A 50 -52.09 -1.36 -17.29
N TYR A 51 -52.78 -2.50 -17.55
CA TYR A 51 -53.05 -2.97 -18.88
C TYR A 51 -54.56 -3.19 -19.03
N ALA A 52 -55.04 -3.01 -20.23
CA ALA A 52 -56.45 -3.19 -20.55
C ALA A 52 -56.77 -4.68 -20.74
N THR A 53 -57.76 -5.16 -20.00
CA THR A 53 -58.22 -6.57 -20.05
C THR A 53 -59.44 -6.72 -20.95
N GLY A 54 -60.10 -5.63 -21.29
CA GLY A 54 -61.28 -5.62 -22.11
C GLY A 54 -61.97 -4.25 -22.10
N ARG A 55 -63.22 -4.24 -22.57
CA ARG A 55 -64.13 -3.08 -22.48
C ARG A 55 -65.37 -3.50 -21.73
N ASP A 56 -65.93 -2.58 -20.99
CA ASP A 56 -67.23 -2.77 -20.31
C ASP A 56 -68.40 -2.56 -21.31
N GLU A 57 -69.64 -2.71 -20.80
CA GLU A 57 -70.87 -2.55 -21.56
C GLU A 57 -71.04 -1.14 -22.13
N ASN A 58 -70.36 -0.14 -21.58
CA ASN A 58 -70.36 1.26 -22.04
C ASN A 58 -69.21 1.56 -23.00
N GLY A 59 -68.36 0.58 -23.30
CA GLY A 59 -67.18 0.71 -24.16
C GLY A 59 -65.94 1.26 -23.48
N GLU A 60 -65.93 1.47 -22.16
CA GLU A 60 -64.78 1.95 -21.43
C GLU A 60 -63.75 0.83 -21.16
N LEU A 61 -62.48 1.18 -21.04
CA LEU A 61 -61.43 0.21 -20.82
C LEU A 61 -61.44 -0.34 -19.37
N MET A 62 -61.52 -1.64 -19.26
CA MET A 62 -61.30 -2.33 -17.99
C MET A 62 -59.78 -2.47 -17.77
N LEU A 63 -59.25 -1.86 -16.71
CA LEU A 63 -57.83 -1.82 -16.41
C LEU A 63 -57.51 -2.73 -15.24
N THR A 64 -56.46 -3.54 -15.40
CA THR A 64 -55.89 -4.35 -14.33
C THR A 64 -54.47 -3.90 -14.04
N ALA A 65 -54.12 -3.78 -12.77
CA ALA A 65 -52.78 -3.37 -12.36
C ALA A 65 -51.74 -4.44 -12.73
N ALA A 66 -50.77 -4.07 -13.50
CA ALA A 66 -49.60 -4.94 -13.87
C ALA A 66 -48.64 -5.09 -12.69
N ASN A 67 -48.51 -4.05 -11.87
CA ASN A 67 -47.65 -4.05 -10.67
C ASN A 67 -48.45 -3.48 -9.47
N PRO A 68 -49.33 -4.28 -8.83
CA PRO A 68 -50.21 -3.80 -7.74
C PRO A 68 -49.45 -3.24 -6.53
N ASN A 69 -48.16 -3.60 -6.37
CA ASN A 69 -47.27 -3.07 -5.33
C ASN A 69 -46.56 -1.77 -5.72
N GLY A 70 -46.89 -1.19 -6.86
CA GLY A 70 -46.35 0.09 -7.31
C GLY A 70 -46.72 1.23 -6.35
N SER A 71 -46.04 2.34 -6.46
CA SER A 71 -46.26 3.52 -5.62
C SER A 71 -45.97 4.79 -6.44
N ASN A 72 -46.86 5.77 -6.31
CA ASN A 72 -46.75 7.05 -6.99
C ASN A 72 -45.89 8.07 -6.20
N TYR A 73 -45.17 7.63 -5.19
CA TYR A 73 -44.22 8.45 -4.45
C TYR A 73 -42.85 7.78 -4.42
N MET A 74 -41.81 8.60 -4.27
CA MET A 74 -40.45 8.10 -4.19
C MET A 74 -40.21 7.36 -2.87
N ARG A 75 -39.77 6.11 -2.98
CA ARG A 75 -39.32 5.27 -1.86
C ARG A 75 -37.81 5.22 -1.83
N LEU A 76 -37.24 4.91 -0.69
CA LEU A 76 -35.82 4.58 -0.59
C LEU A 76 -35.61 3.26 -1.32
N ALA A 77 -34.90 3.34 -2.47
CA ALA A 77 -34.57 2.17 -3.30
C ALA A 77 -33.27 1.51 -2.83
N THR A 78 -32.27 2.33 -2.58
CA THR A 78 -30.96 1.86 -2.16
C THR A 78 -30.42 2.76 -1.07
N SER A 79 -29.88 2.14 -0.04
CA SER A 79 -29.07 2.80 0.98
C SER A 79 -27.80 1.98 1.16
N ASP A 80 -26.67 2.55 0.77
CA ASP A 80 -25.39 1.92 0.95
C ASP A 80 -24.41 2.88 1.60
N SER A 81 -23.50 2.33 2.39
CA SER A 81 -22.44 3.08 3.03
C SER A 81 -21.18 2.27 3.03
N SER A 82 -20.09 2.91 2.71
CA SER A 82 -18.76 2.32 2.80
C SER A 82 -17.81 3.30 3.46
N GLY A 83 -16.76 2.79 4.04
CA GLY A 83 -15.76 3.66 4.64
C GLY A 83 -14.54 2.89 5.05
N THR A 84 -13.49 3.64 5.28
CA THR A 84 -12.22 3.12 5.79
C THR A 84 -11.71 4.03 6.88
N THR A 85 -11.08 3.42 7.88
CA THR A 85 -10.35 4.13 8.92
C THR A 85 -8.91 3.64 8.92
N ALA A 86 -7.96 4.56 8.94
CA ALA A 86 -6.55 4.24 9.03
C ALA A 86 -5.92 4.96 10.22
N ILE A 87 -5.08 4.25 10.94
CA ILE A 87 -4.26 4.78 12.04
C ILE A 87 -2.81 4.52 11.65
N ASN A 88 -2.00 5.56 11.74
CA ASN A 88 -0.56 5.47 11.51
C ASN A 88 0.18 6.03 12.73
N PHE A 89 1.16 5.29 13.18
CA PHE A 89 2.13 5.74 14.19
C PHE A 89 3.53 5.63 13.60
N GLU A 90 4.32 6.67 13.77
CA GLU A 90 5.71 6.73 13.31
C GLU A 90 6.56 7.38 14.39
N GLY A 91 7.64 6.70 14.78
CA GLY A 91 8.66 7.24 15.66
C GLY A 91 10.01 7.18 14.97
N SER A 92 10.74 8.29 14.94
CA SER A 92 12.06 8.35 14.33
C SER A 92 13.10 9.04 15.22
N LEU A 93 14.32 8.54 15.17
CA LEU A 93 15.51 9.18 15.71
C LEU A 93 16.39 9.57 14.54
N ILE A 94 16.84 10.80 14.51
CA ILE A 94 17.69 11.35 13.46
C ILE A 94 18.92 11.94 14.14
N TYR A 95 20.08 11.60 13.63
CA TYR A 95 21.35 12.13 14.07
C TYR A 95 22.13 12.64 12.87
N GLU A 96 22.63 13.86 12.93
CA GLU A 96 23.49 14.44 11.89
C GLU A 96 24.54 15.30 12.54
N ARG A 97 25.82 15.02 12.21
CA ARG A 97 26.94 15.77 12.74
C ARG A 97 28.13 15.80 11.81
N LEU A 98 28.80 16.95 11.80
CA LEU A 98 30.11 17.10 11.17
C LEU A 98 31.18 17.02 12.26
N PHE A 99 32.10 16.07 12.13
CA PHE A 99 33.23 15.89 13.02
C PHE A 99 34.52 16.35 12.33
N ALA A 100 35.34 17.08 13.07
CA ALA A 100 36.65 17.53 12.61
C ALA A 100 36.63 18.20 11.23
N GLU A 101 35.52 18.87 10.86
CA GLU A 101 35.27 19.56 9.58
C GLU A 101 35.27 18.66 8.34
N ASP A 102 35.75 17.45 8.46
CA ASP A 102 35.98 16.51 7.35
C ASP A 102 35.01 15.32 7.30
N HIS A 103 34.43 14.93 8.44
CA HIS A 103 33.66 13.70 8.58
C HIS A 103 32.19 14.04 8.82
N ARG A 104 31.36 13.93 7.81
CA ARG A 104 29.91 14.08 7.94
C ARG A 104 29.28 12.70 8.19
N VAL A 105 28.64 12.55 9.33
CA VAL A 105 27.92 11.34 9.74
C VAL A 105 26.45 11.67 9.88
N SER A 106 25.59 10.87 9.29
CA SER A 106 24.16 10.95 9.55
C SER A 106 23.57 9.56 9.75
N GLY A 107 22.59 9.47 10.63
CA GLY A 107 21.86 8.25 10.91
C GLY A 107 20.39 8.54 11.13
N MET A 108 19.55 7.64 10.71
CA MET A 108 18.11 7.65 10.98
C MET A 108 17.68 6.24 11.39
N PHE A 109 16.89 6.17 12.43
CA PHE A 109 16.16 4.96 12.83
C PHE A 109 14.67 5.29 12.84
N LEU A 110 13.88 4.47 12.19
CA LEU A 110 12.44 4.65 12.04
C LEU A 110 11.71 3.39 12.51
N TYR A 111 10.68 3.57 13.32
CA TYR A 111 9.67 2.56 13.62
C TYR A 111 8.32 3.04 13.11
N SER A 112 7.59 2.22 12.40
CA SER A 112 6.27 2.56 11.88
C SER A 112 5.28 1.42 12.07
N VAL A 113 4.04 1.79 12.39
CA VAL A 113 2.89 0.88 12.45
C VAL A 113 1.71 1.54 11.77
N ARG A 114 1.09 0.78 10.88
CA ARG A 114 -0.14 1.19 10.21
C ARG A 114 -1.20 0.14 10.39
N SER A 115 -2.42 0.58 10.68
CA SER A 115 -3.62 -0.25 10.72
C SER A 115 -4.73 0.41 9.90
N LYS A 116 -5.28 -0.31 8.92
CA LYS A 116 -6.40 0.16 8.09
C LYS A 116 -7.54 -0.83 8.18
N SER A 117 -8.72 -0.36 8.54
CA SER A 117 -9.95 -1.15 8.63
C SER A 117 -11.02 -0.63 7.68
N LYS A 118 -11.88 -1.54 7.22
CA LYS A 118 -13.10 -1.21 6.49
C LYS A 118 -14.25 -1.09 7.50
N ASN A 119 -15.00 0.01 7.45
CA ASN A 119 -16.11 0.24 8.37
C ASN A 119 -17.32 -0.68 8.08
N ARG A 120 -17.42 -1.16 6.83
CA ARG A 120 -18.43 -2.10 6.39
C ARG A 120 -17.79 -3.19 5.54
N PRO A 121 -17.31 -4.25 6.18
CA PRO A 121 -16.70 -5.36 5.47
C PRO A 121 -17.76 -6.15 4.69
N VAL A 122 -17.42 -6.55 3.48
CA VAL A 122 -18.31 -7.34 2.60
C VAL A 122 -18.21 -8.84 2.91
N ASN A 123 -17.05 -9.25 3.41
CA ASN A 123 -16.76 -10.64 3.74
C ASN A 123 -15.96 -10.73 5.04
N TYR A 124 -15.82 -11.95 5.54
CA TYR A 124 -15.11 -12.26 6.78
C TYR A 124 -13.64 -11.78 6.77
N ILE A 125 -12.93 -11.92 5.65
CA ILE A 125 -11.53 -11.52 5.52
C ILE A 125 -11.39 -9.99 5.59
N ASP A 126 -12.32 -9.28 4.99
CA ASP A 126 -12.37 -7.82 5.02
C ASP A 126 -12.67 -7.23 6.40
N ALA A 127 -13.22 -8.02 7.31
CA ALA A 127 -13.47 -7.60 8.69
C ALA A 127 -12.17 -7.42 9.50
N TYR A 128 -11.10 -8.09 9.10
CA TYR A 128 -9.80 -7.91 9.73
C TYR A 128 -9.10 -6.65 9.21
N PRO A 129 -8.58 -5.80 10.08
CA PRO A 129 -7.78 -4.65 9.66
C PRO A 129 -6.51 -5.12 8.94
N THR A 130 -6.10 -4.39 7.91
CA THR A 130 -4.79 -4.58 7.29
C THR A 130 -3.74 -3.91 8.15
N LYS A 131 -2.74 -4.68 8.61
CA LYS A 131 -1.70 -4.21 9.50
C LYS A 131 -0.33 -4.37 8.85
N ASN A 132 0.43 -3.31 8.87
CA ASN A 132 1.83 -3.30 8.48
C ASN A 132 2.64 -2.69 9.63
N MET A 133 3.79 -3.25 9.89
CA MET A 133 4.75 -2.69 10.83
C MET A 133 6.15 -2.87 10.28
N GLY A 134 7.03 -1.95 10.65
CA GLY A 134 8.40 -2.04 10.19
C GLY A 134 9.36 -1.20 11.00
N ILE A 135 10.60 -1.59 10.89
CA ILE A 135 11.76 -0.84 11.35
C ILE A 135 12.59 -0.54 10.12
N ALA A 136 13.04 0.70 9.98
CA ALA A 136 13.97 1.08 8.95
C ALA A 136 15.15 1.84 9.57
N GLY A 137 16.31 1.64 8.99
CA GLY A 137 17.50 2.39 9.37
C GLY A 137 18.23 2.90 8.14
N ARG A 138 18.81 4.06 8.27
CA ARG A 138 19.70 4.67 7.28
C ARG A 138 20.93 5.17 8.01
N PHE A 139 22.08 4.89 7.47
CA PHE A 139 23.35 5.40 7.95
C PHE A 139 24.13 5.95 6.75
N THR A 140 24.59 7.20 6.83
CA THR A 140 25.40 7.82 5.77
C THR A 140 26.68 8.36 6.36
N TYR A 141 27.73 8.25 5.57
CA TYR A 141 29.04 8.80 5.88
C TYR A 141 29.63 9.50 4.67
N ALA A 142 30.14 10.70 4.87
CA ALA A 142 30.88 11.40 3.84
C ALA A 142 32.21 11.92 4.43
N PHE A 143 33.29 11.70 3.69
CA PHE A 143 34.62 12.19 4.04
C PHE A 143 35.06 13.24 3.03
N ARG A 144 35.25 14.49 3.52
CA ARG A 144 35.69 15.66 2.74
C ARG A 144 34.83 15.94 1.51
N ASP A 145 33.57 15.55 1.51
CA ASP A 145 32.69 15.58 0.35
C ASP A 145 33.29 14.94 -0.92
N LYS A 146 34.16 13.93 -0.71
CA LYS A 146 34.81 13.15 -1.76
C LYS A 146 34.34 11.71 -1.77
N TYR A 147 34.36 11.06 -0.63
CA TYR A 147 33.98 9.66 -0.45
C TYR A 147 32.67 9.58 0.29
N PHE A 148 31.72 8.83 -0.25
CA PHE A 148 30.40 8.66 0.29
C PHE A 148 30.11 7.19 0.48
N ALA A 149 29.52 6.84 1.61
CA ALA A 149 29.03 5.51 1.90
C ALA A 149 27.65 5.63 2.53
N GLU A 150 26.75 4.76 2.13
CA GLU A 150 25.39 4.69 2.68
C GLU A 150 25.01 3.23 2.91
N PHE A 151 24.40 2.97 4.05
CA PHE A 151 23.78 1.72 4.39
C PHE A 151 22.34 1.96 4.81
N ASN A 152 21.40 1.27 4.16
CA ASN A 152 20.01 1.26 4.56
C ASN A 152 19.55 -0.16 4.84
N PHE A 153 18.57 -0.30 5.72
CA PHE A 153 17.86 -1.54 5.88
C PHE A 153 16.39 -1.28 6.20
N GLY A 154 15.53 -2.18 5.75
CA GLY A 154 14.15 -2.31 6.16
C GLY A 154 13.93 -3.70 6.76
N TYR A 155 13.25 -3.76 7.89
CA TYR A 155 12.75 -5.00 8.49
C TYR A 155 11.24 -4.85 8.65
N ASN A 156 10.51 -5.41 7.69
CA ASN A 156 9.07 -5.19 7.54
C ASN A 156 8.28 -6.46 7.81
N GLY A 157 7.15 -6.32 8.48
CA GLY A 157 6.22 -7.40 8.75
C GLY A 157 4.91 -7.23 8.00
N SER A 158 4.45 -8.31 7.36
CA SER A 158 3.16 -8.40 6.68
C SER A 158 2.36 -9.59 7.20
N GLU A 159 1.08 -9.37 7.44
CA GLU A 159 0.15 -10.42 7.84
C GLU A 159 -0.33 -11.29 6.67
N ASN A 160 0.01 -10.94 5.43
CA ASN A 160 -0.30 -11.74 4.26
C ASN A 160 0.40 -13.11 4.27
N PHE A 161 1.45 -13.26 5.07
CA PHE A 161 2.26 -14.47 5.16
C PHE A 161 2.02 -15.25 6.46
N ALA A 162 2.26 -16.55 6.39
CA ALA A 162 2.12 -17.45 7.54
C ALA A 162 3.07 -17.06 8.69
N PRO A 163 2.74 -17.39 9.95
CA PRO A 163 3.67 -17.25 11.05
C PRO A 163 5.03 -17.87 10.74
N GLY A 164 6.10 -17.13 11.01
CA GLY A 164 7.47 -17.52 10.64
C GLY A 164 7.97 -16.98 9.30
N LYS A 165 7.08 -16.53 8.39
CA LYS A 165 7.42 -15.91 7.09
C LYS A 165 6.99 -14.46 6.98
N ARG A 166 6.40 -13.89 8.05
CA ARG A 166 5.83 -12.55 8.07
C ARG A 166 6.84 -11.45 7.91
N TYR A 167 8.06 -11.64 8.40
CA TYR A 167 9.08 -10.59 8.44
C TYR A 167 10.14 -10.81 7.36
N GLY A 168 10.42 -9.74 6.61
CA GLY A 168 11.47 -9.69 5.61
C GLY A 168 12.54 -8.65 5.99
N PHE A 169 13.80 -8.97 5.73
CA PHE A 169 14.94 -8.07 5.92
C PHE A 169 15.53 -7.67 4.56
N PHE A 170 15.55 -6.36 4.31
CA PHE A 170 15.89 -5.79 3.01
C PHE A 170 17.01 -4.75 3.17
N PRO A 171 18.29 -5.20 3.13
CA PRO A 171 19.43 -4.29 3.21
C PRO A 171 19.76 -3.67 1.86
N SER A 172 20.35 -2.46 1.88
CA SER A 172 20.96 -1.84 0.71
C SER A 172 22.20 -1.06 1.09
N TYR A 173 23.14 -1.01 0.15
CA TYR A 173 24.43 -0.37 0.29
C TYR A 173 24.64 0.55 -0.91
N ALA A 174 25.25 1.70 -0.68
CA ALA A 174 25.68 2.56 -1.76
C ALA A 174 27.04 3.19 -1.42
N VAL A 175 27.83 3.40 -2.45
CA VAL A 175 29.11 4.10 -2.37
C VAL A 175 29.19 5.14 -3.49
N GLY A 176 29.89 6.22 -3.22
CA GLY A 176 30.13 7.28 -4.19
C GLY A 176 31.50 7.88 -4.04
N TYR A 177 32.08 8.27 -5.16
CA TYR A 177 33.36 8.95 -5.19
C TYR A 177 33.29 10.17 -6.10
N MET A 178 33.52 11.35 -5.49
CA MET A 178 33.56 12.63 -6.18
C MET A 178 35.01 12.92 -6.60
N ILE A 179 35.39 12.44 -7.78
CA ILE A 179 36.75 12.57 -8.30
C ILE A 179 37.11 14.04 -8.51
N SER A 180 36.14 14.85 -8.94
CA SER A 180 36.35 16.27 -9.18
C SER A 180 36.71 17.10 -7.94
N ASN A 181 36.55 16.53 -6.73
CA ASN A 181 36.94 17.18 -5.48
C ASN A 181 38.40 16.83 -5.07
N GLU A 182 39.10 15.97 -5.83
CA GLU A 182 40.47 15.65 -5.55
C GLU A 182 41.44 16.77 -5.98
N LYS A 183 42.56 16.90 -5.27
CA LYS A 183 43.57 17.92 -5.55
C LYS A 183 44.15 17.78 -6.95
N PHE A 184 44.39 16.55 -7.42
CA PHE A 184 44.91 16.30 -8.76
C PHE A 184 43.95 16.72 -9.89
N TRP A 185 42.67 16.95 -9.59
CA TRP A 185 41.67 17.36 -10.55
C TRP A 185 41.58 18.88 -10.75
N GLU A 186 42.23 19.67 -9.90
CA GLU A 186 42.20 21.14 -9.97
C GLU A 186 42.42 21.72 -11.36
N PRO A 187 43.43 21.26 -12.15
CA PRO A 187 43.68 21.81 -13.49
C PRO A 187 42.56 21.57 -14.51
N LEU A 188 41.68 20.59 -14.24
CA LEU A 188 40.57 20.20 -15.12
C LEU A 188 39.26 20.78 -14.68
N ARG A 189 39.14 21.36 -13.46
CA ARG A 189 37.90 21.77 -12.82
C ARG A 189 37.13 22.80 -13.62
N ASP A 190 37.82 23.71 -14.34
CA ASP A 190 37.13 24.70 -15.19
C ASP A 190 36.42 24.09 -16.39
N LYS A 191 36.92 22.96 -16.88
CA LYS A 191 36.32 22.22 -18.00
C LYS A 191 35.37 21.14 -17.52
N VAL A 192 35.77 20.36 -16.52
CA VAL A 192 35.00 19.27 -15.92
C VAL A 192 34.83 19.54 -14.43
N ASN A 193 33.75 20.24 -14.10
CA ASN A 193 33.51 20.70 -12.76
C ASN A 193 32.87 19.62 -11.86
N ILE A 194 32.25 18.59 -12.43
CA ILE A 194 31.74 17.43 -11.72
C ILE A 194 32.22 16.17 -12.44
N LEU A 195 32.82 15.27 -11.68
CA LEU A 195 33.02 13.88 -12.06
C LEU A 195 32.78 13.05 -10.80
N LYS A 196 31.66 12.32 -10.79
CA LYS A 196 31.27 11.42 -9.68
C LYS A 196 30.93 10.05 -10.23
N ILE A 197 31.44 9.04 -9.58
CA ILE A 197 31.06 7.65 -9.81
C ILE A 197 30.28 7.19 -8.58
N ARG A 198 29.21 6.43 -8.81
CA ARG A 198 28.38 5.84 -7.75
C ARG A 198 28.03 4.40 -8.07
N ALA A 199 27.87 3.62 -7.05
CA ALA A 199 27.37 2.26 -7.16
C ALA A 199 26.43 1.96 -5.98
N SER A 200 25.38 1.21 -6.24
CA SER A 200 24.48 0.72 -5.22
C SER A 200 24.09 -0.74 -5.47
N TYR A 201 23.81 -1.43 -4.38
CA TYR A 201 23.31 -2.79 -4.37
C TYR A 201 22.34 -2.96 -3.22
N GLY A 202 21.19 -3.55 -3.46
CA GLY A 202 20.21 -3.74 -2.40
C GLY A 202 19.11 -4.72 -2.76
N LYS A 203 18.37 -5.09 -1.70
CA LYS A 203 17.16 -5.89 -1.80
C LYS A 203 15.95 -5.07 -1.44
N ILE A 204 14.84 -5.30 -2.13
CA ILE A 204 13.52 -4.73 -1.86
C ILE A 204 12.53 -5.88 -1.75
N GLY A 205 11.67 -5.84 -0.75
CA GLY A 205 10.57 -6.79 -0.58
C GLY A 205 9.24 -6.22 -1.02
N ASN A 206 8.41 -7.09 -1.59
CA ASN A 206 7.01 -6.80 -1.90
C ASN A 206 6.13 -7.86 -1.23
N ASP A 207 5.11 -7.43 -0.51
CA ASP A 207 4.15 -8.30 0.18
C ASP A 207 2.81 -8.41 -0.55
N GLU A 208 2.71 -7.87 -1.75
CA GLU A 208 1.52 -7.94 -2.58
C GLU A 208 1.42 -9.31 -3.26
N ILE A 209 0.41 -10.09 -2.86
CA ILE A 209 0.19 -11.47 -3.32
C ILE A 209 -0.89 -11.56 -4.42
N GLY A 210 -1.02 -10.51 -5.21
CA GLY A 210 -1.93 -10.42 -6.34
C GLY A 210 -3.38 -10.07 -5.97
N GLY A 211 -3.92 -9.07 -6.66
CA GLY A 211 -5.31 -8.62 -6.53
C GLY A 211 -5.70 -8.21 -5.11
N SER A 212 -6.88 -8.61 -4.70
CA SER A 212 -7.44 -8.33 -3.36
C SER A 212 -7.18 -9.47 -2.35
N ARG A 213 -6.36 -10.47 -2.72
CA ARG A 213 -6.13 -11.65 -1.89
C ARG A 213 -5.35 -11.28 -0.62
N ARG A 214 -5.82 -11.79 0.50
CA ARG A 214 -5.17 -11.69 1.82
C ARG A 214 -5.07 -13.08 2.42
N PHE A 215 -4.09 -13.28 3.31
CA PHE A 215 -3.91 -14.54 4.02
C PHE A 215 -3.82 -15.75 3.08
N ALA A 216 -3.00 -15.67 2.02
CA ALA A 216 -2.86 -16.72 1.02
C ALA A 216 -2.44 -18.08 1.59
N TYR A 217 -2.00 -18.13 2.85
CA TYR A 217 -1.68 -19.37 3.56
C TYR A 217 -2.91 -20.11 4.11
N ASN A 218 -4.10 -19.47 4.10
CA ASN A 218 -5.35 -20.07 4.56
C ASN A 218 -6.16 -20.60 3.37
N THR A 219 -6.68 -21.81 3.52
CA THR A 219 -7.69 -22.37 2.60
C THR A 219 -9.04 -21.68 2.85
N THR A 220 -9.71 -21.24 1.80
CA THR A 220 -11.04 -20.68 1.87
C THR A 220 -12.12 -21.73 1.59
N MET A 221 -13.28 -21.58 2.22
CA MET A 221 -14.44 -22.41 1.98
C MET A 221 -15.54 -21.58 1.35
N ASN A 222 -16.11 -22.08 0.26
CA ASN A 222 -17.34 -21.53 -0.28
C ASN A 222 -18.52 -22.21 0.40
N THR A 223 -19.30 -21.45 1.14
CA THR A 223 -20.47 -21.93 1.92
C THR A 223 -21.79 -21.89 1.13
N ASN A 224 -21.73 -21.49 -0.13
CA ASN A 224 -22.86 -21.45 -1.04
C ASN A 224 -22.48 -22.08 -2.39
N ALA A 225 -21.85 -23.22 -2.35
CA ALA A 225 -21.60 -24.06 -3.51
C ALA A 225 -22.81 -24.92 -3.77
N GLY A 226 -23.00 -25.35 -5.02
CA GLY A 226 -24.16 -26.08 -5.48
C GLY A 226 -24.80 -26.98 -4.40
N GLY A 227 -26.05 -26.69 -4.08
CA GLY A 227 -26.78 -27.37 -3.02
C GLY A 227 -27.62 -28.53 -3.53
N PHE A 228 -28.39 -29.11 -2.64
CA PHE A 228 -29.39 -30.13 -2.97
C PHE A 228 -30.76 -29.70 -2.45
N THR A 229 -31.79 -29.97 -3.27
CA THR A 229 -33.16 -29.62 -2.97
C THR A 229 -33.88 -30.85 -2.46
N PHE A 230 -34.47 -30.72 -1.28
CA PHE A 230 -35.22 -31.79 -0.60
C PHE A 230 -36.71 -31.49 -0.57
N GLY A 231 -37.50 -32.55 -0.37
CA GLY A 231 -38.97 -32.50 -0.29
C GLY A 231 -39.64 -32.85 -1.62
N ASP A 232 -40.85 -33.34 -1.55
CA ASP A 232 -41.63 -33.84 -2.71
C ASP A 232 -41.85 -32.79 -3.81
N LEU A 233 -41.83 -31.52 -3.47
CA LEU A 233 -41.99 -30.40 -4.39
C LEU A 233 -40.72 -29.52 -4.47
N GLY A 234 -39.55 -30.00 -4.02
CA GLY A 234 -38.33 -29.22 -4.02
C GLY A 234 -38.37 -27.96 -3.16
N GLN A 235 -39.04 -28.00 -2.01
CA GLN A 235 -39.34 -26.82 -1.19
C GLN A 235 -38.17 -26.37 -0.30
N THR A 236 -37.22 -27.27 -0.02
CA THR A 236 -36.11 -26.99 0.88
C THR A 236 -34.78 -27.12 0.13
N ASN A 237 -34.15 -26.00 -0.21
CA ASN A 237 -32.81 -25.98 -0.79
C ASN A 237 -31.79 -25.79 0.34
N LEU A 238 -30.88 -26.74 0.51
CA LEU A 238 -29.72 -26.66 1.40
C LEU A 238 -28.50 -26.37 0.59
N PRO A 239 -27.80 -25.25 0.88
CA PRO A 239 -26.56 -24.94 0.18
C PRO A 239 -25.46 -25.97 0.50
N GLY A 240 -24.67 -26.30 -0.51
CA GLY A 240 -23.51 -27.14 -0.34
C GLY A 240 -22.26 -26.34 0.06
N TYR A 241 -21.23 -27.06 0.42
CA TYR A 241 -19.91 -26.52 0.72
C TYR A 241 -18.91 -27.03 -0.30
N SER A 242 -17.99 -26.18 -0.72
CA SER A 242 -16.84 -26.58 -1.53
C SER A 242 -15.59 -25.86 -1.07
N THR A 243 -14.45 -26.44 -1.33
CA THR A 243 -13.17 -25.73 -1.17
C THR A 243 -13.12 -24.61 -2.20
N GLY A 244 -12.87 -23.38 -1.76
CA GLY A 244 -12.60 -22.26 -2.63
C GLY A 244 -11.15 -22.28 -3.10
N GLU A 245 -10.33 -21.42 -2.56
CA GLU A 245 -8.91 -21.39 -2.86
C GLU A 245 -8.11 -22.19 -1.83
N TYR A 246 -7.17 -22.99 -2.30
CA TYR A 246 -6.26 -23.72 -1.41
C TYR A 246 -5.21 -22.73 -0.83
N GLY A 247 -5.00 -22.81 0.47
CA GLY A 247 -3.97 -22.07 1.15
C GLY A 247 -2.58 -22.66 0.86
N ASN A 248 -1.61 -21.77 0.72
CA ASN A 248 -0.22 -22.16 0.58
C ASN A 248 0.62 -21.51 1.69
N PRO A 249 1.03 -22.27 2.74
CA PRO A 249 1.84 -21.74 3.83
C PRO A 249 3.26 -21.37 3.42
N ASP A 250 3.68 -21.74 2.20
CA ASP A 250 5.02 -21.48 1.67
C ASP A 250 5.15 -20.12 0.98
N VAL A 251 4.04 -19.41 0.79
CA VAL A 251 4.07 -18.05 0.25
C VAL A 251 4.87 -17.15 1.18
N ALA A 252 5.83 -16.43 0.60
CA ALA A 252 6.72 -15.51 1.27
C ALA A 252 6.87 -14.22 0.45
N TRP A 253 7.70 -13.32 0.91
CA TRP A 253 8.02 -12.06 0.23
C TRP A 253 8.53 -12.30 -1.18
N GLU A 254 8.04 -11.53 -2.14
CA GLU A 254 8.72 -11.33 -3.41
C GLU A 254 9.95 -10.45 -3.14
N GLU A 255 11.12 -10.90 -3.57
CA GLU A 255 12.37 -10.15 -3.41
C GLU A 255 12.87 -9.64 -4.76
N ALA A 256 13.14 -8.36 -4.85
CA ALA A 256 13.85 -7.75 -5.97
C ALA A 256 15.27 -7.39 -5.54
N THR A 257 16.26 -8.01 -6.14
CA THR A 257 17.67 -7.62 -6.02
C THR A 257 18.00 -6.61 -7.10
N LYS A 258 18.51 -5.45 -6.70
CA LYS A 258 18.86 -4.36 -7.61
C LYS A 258 20.32 -3.99 -7.46
N ALA A 259 20.97 -3.75 -8.57
CA ALA A 259 22.32 -3.17 -8.65
C ALA A 259 22.31 -2.02 -9.63
N ASP A 260 23.01 -0.97 -9.29
CA ASP A 260 23.13 0.24 -10.13
C ASP A 260 24.56 0.74 -10.07
N VAL A 261 25.08 1.15 -11.21
CA VAL A 261 26.36 1.86 -11.35
C VAL A 261 26.13 3.08 -12.22
N GLY A 262 26.47 4.25 -11.69
CA GLY A 262 26.24 5.52 -12.36
C GLY A 262 27.46 6.42 -12.40
N ILE A 263 27.50 7.25 -13.43
CA ILE A 263 28.47 8.32 -13.60
C ILE A 263 27.75 9.65 -13.78
N GLU A 264 28.23 10.67 -13.07
CA GLU A 264 27.75 12.05 -13.20
C GLU A 264 28.88 12.93 -13.70
N LEU A 265 28.66 13.61 -14.81
CA LEU A 265 29.62 14.48 -15.46
C LEU A 265 29.06 15.89 -15.60
N GLY A 266 29.73 16.88 -15.07
CA GLY A 266 29.46 18.30 -15.27
C GLY A 266 30.55 18.95 -16.12
N LEU A 267 30.15 19.65 -17.18
CA LEU A 267 31.04 20.29 -18.12
C LEU A 267 30.80 21.81 -18.17
N PHE A 268 31.82 22.59 -18.06
CA PHE A 268 31.85 24.05 -18.23
C PHE A 268 30.81 24.79 -17.32
N ASN A 269 30.39 24.21 -16.20
CA ASN A 269 29.27 24.70 -15.36
C ASN A 269 27.93 24.90 -16.12
N LYS A 270 27.77 24.31 -17.29
CA LYS A 270 26.60 24.50 -18.18
C LYS A 270 25.88 23.19 -18.54
N ILE A 271 26.61 22.12 -18.66
CA ILE A 271 26.09 20.82 -19.11
C ILE A 271 26.25 19.81 -18.00
N LYS A 272 25.17 19.10 -17.67
CA LYS A 272 25.20 17.94 -16.76
C LYS A 272 24.76 16.71 -17.53
N ILE A 273 25.56 15.66 -17.46
CA ILE A 273 25.30 14.36 -18.06
C ILE A 273 25.27 13.34 -16.92
N GLN A 274 24.25 12.51 -16.89
CA GLN A 274 24.14 11.38 -15.98
C GLN A 274 23.85 10.14 -16.80
N ALA A 275 24.60 9.07 -16.54
CA ALA A 275 24.40 7.78 -17.17
C ALA A 275 24.41 6.70 -16.09
N ASP A 276 23.44 5.82 -16.14
CA ASP A 276 23.27 4.74 -15.20
C ASP A 276 23.09 3.42 -15.94
N TYR A 277 23.76 2.40 -15.43
CA TYR A 277 23.52 1.02 -15.78
C TYR A 277 22.90 0.32 -14.57
N PHE A 278 21.72 -0.26 -14.76
CA PHE A 278 21.01 -0.96 -13.70
C PHE A 278 20.72 -2.41 -14.07
N TYR A 279 20.70 -3.24 -13.05
CA TYR A 279 20.32 -4.64 -13.13
C TYR A 279 19.27 -4.93 -12.05
N GLU A 280 18.24 -5.67 -12.43
CA GLU A 280 17.19 -6.10 -11.49
C GLU A 280 16.88 -7.59 -11.71
N LYS A 281 16.83 -8.34 -10.60
CA LYS A 281 16.38 -9.74 -10.57
C LYS A 281 15.28 -9.87 -9.53
N ARG A 282 14.15 -10.42 -9.94
CA ARG A 282 13.01 -10.70 -9.03
C ARG A 282 12.87 -12.19 -8.80
N GLU A 283 12.61 -12.57 -7.56
CA GLU A 283 12.41 -13.93 -7.11
C GLU A 283 11.19 -14.00 -6.20
N GLY A 284 10.52 -15.15 -6.14
CA GLY A 284 9.35 -15.34 -5.29
C GLY A 284 8.07 -14.65 -5.81
N ILE A 285 7.97 -14.36 -7.10
CA ILE A 285 6.79 -13.75 -7.71
C ILE A 285 5.59 -14.67 -7.51
N PHE A 286 4.53 -14.14 -6.91
CA PHE A 286 3.29 -14.90 -6.73
C PHE A 286 2.55 -15.04 -8.06
N ILE A 287 2.30 -16.26 -8.48
CA ILE A 287 1.53 -16.59 -9.69
C ILE A 287 0.42 -17.56 -9.30
N GLN A 288 -0.82 -17.21 -9.64
CA GLN A 288 -1.95 -18.12 -9.49
C GLN A 288 -1.87 -19.21 -10.56
N ARG A 289 -1.90 -20.46 -10.15
CA ARG A 289 -2.04 -21.59 -11.08
C ARG A 289 -3.51 -21.77 -11.40
N GLU A 290 -3.84 -21.78 -12.67
CA GLU A 290 -5.10 -22.31 -13.16
C GLU A 290 -4.89 -23.83 -13.37
N SER A 291 -5.71 -24.64 -12.71
CA SER A 291 -5.79 -26.07 -13.01
C SER A 291 -6.65 -26.23 -14.26
N THR A 292 -6.06 -26.70 -15.33
CA THR A 292 -6.79 -27.18 -16.52
C THR A 292 -7.50 -28.49 -16.21
#